data_3ea319d58b5bb42811bfcb2d5d576e72
#
_entry.id   3ea319d58b5bb42811bfcb2d5d576e72
#
_cell.length_a   1.000
_cell.length_b   1.000
_cell.length_c   1.000
_cell.angle_alpha   90.00
_cell.angle_beta   90.00
_cell.angle_gamma   90.00
#
_symmetry.space_group_name_H-M   'P 1'
#
loop_
_entity.id
_entity.type
_entity.pdbx_description
1 polymer ?
#
loop_
_entity_poly.entity_id
_entity_poly.type
_entity_poly.pdbx_seq_one_letter_code
_entity_poly.pdbx_strand_id
1 'polypeptide(L)'
;MTTTLAKLSPSDDSITIRQLSDDPYSIYRRLRAEAPVLRVKSVGRTMLTKAEDTKYVKDNPELFSSNDPQTPMERAFLAHTLMRKDGAAHKAERGAMAPAFSGKNIKNCWQPIYTRIAGEFVSALPRGEIVDLYPAL
;
A
#
# COMPACT_ATOMS: atom_id res chain seq x y z
N MET A 1 -1.30 -31.57 -28.18
CA MET A 1 -1.76 -30.51 -27.29
C MET A 1 -0.73 -29.40 -27.28
N THR A 2 -0.99 -28.31 -27.99
CA THR A 2 -0.03 -27.20 -28.12
C THR A 2 -0.15 -26.36 -26.84
N THR A 3 0.84 -26.47 -25.96
CA THR A 3 0.93 -25.63 -24.78
C THR A 3 1.18 -24.20 -25.25
N THR A 4 0.14 -23.36 -25.21
CA THR A 4 0.29 -21.93 -25.43
C THR A 4 1.16 -21.41 -24.31
N LEU A 5 2.42 -21.07 -24.60
CA LEU A 5 3.28 -20.36 -23.66
C LEU A 5 2.57 -19.06 -23.26
N ALA A 6 2.17 -18.97 -22.00
CA ALA A 6 1.59 -17.74 -21.46
C ALA A 6 2.57 -16.60 -21.75
N LYS A 7 2.11 -15.59 -22.47
CA LYS A 7 2.90 -14.41 -22.79
C LYS A 7 3.24 -13.69 -21.48
N LEU A 8 4.48 -13.80 -21.04
CA LEU A 8 4.93 -13.10 -19.83
C LEU A 8 4.76 -11.59 -20.03
N SER A 9 4.45 -10.90 -18.95
CA SER A 9 4.39 -9.43 -18.97
C SER A 9 5.73 -8.85 -19.45
N PRO A 10 5.74 -7.78 -20.23
CA PRO A 10 6.96 -7.12 -20.65
C PRO A 10 7.78 -6.72 -19.40
N SER A 11 9.10 -6.66 -19.56
CA SER A 11 10.01 -6.27 -18.49
C SER A 11 10.84 -5.06 -18.89
N ASP A 12 11.17 -4.19 -17.93
CA ASP A 12 11.99 -3.01 -18.11
C ASP A 12 13.09 -2.99 -17.04
N ASP A 13 14.33 -2.81 -17.48
CA ASP A 13 15.53 -2.72 -16.64
C ASP A 13 15.96 -1.26 -16.43
N SER A 14 15.41 -0.33 -17.20
CA SER A 14 15.78 1.09 -17.17
C SER A 14 15.17 1.85 -16.01
N ILE A 15 14.07 1.35 -15.43
CA ILE A 15 13.41 1.96 -14.28
C ILE A 15 14.16 1.58 -13.00
N THR A 16 14.69 2.58 -12.30
CA THR A 16 15.42 2.40 -11.05
C THR A 16 14.58 2.73 -9.83
N ILE A 17 14.94 2.17 -8.66
CA ILE A 17 14.31 2.50 -7.37
C ILE A 17 14.46 4.00 -7.10
N ARG A 18 15.61 4.60 -7.40
CA ARG A 18 15.86 6.02 -7.20
C ARG A 18 14.88 6.89 -7.99
N GLN A 19 14.69 6.62 -9.28
CA GLN A 19 13.72 7.36 -10.10
C GLN A 19 12.29 7.26 -9.56
N LEU A 20 11.90 6.08 -9.04
CA LEU A 20 10.58 5.87 -8.43
C LEU A 20 10.43 6.60 -7.09
N SER A 21 11.53 6.84 -6.37
CA SER A 21 11.52 7.59 -5.11
C SER A 21 11.54 9.10 -5.34
N ASP A 22 12.30 9.57 -6.33
CA ASP A 22 12.46 11.01 -6.60
C ASP A 22 11.20 11.61 -7.28
N ASP A 23 10.74 11.01 -8.37
CA ASP A 23 9.48 11.36 -9.06
C ASP A 23 8.89 10.16 -9.80
N PRO A 24 7.94 9.43 -9.20
CA PRO A 24 7.31 8.29 -9.86
C PRO A 24 6.26 8.69 -10.92
N TYR A 25 5.75 9.92 -10.89
CA TYR A 25 4.54 10.29 -11.64
C TYR A 25 4.75 10.32 -13.15
N SER A 26 5.90 10.77 -13.61
CA SER A 26 6.29 10.75 -15.03
C SER A 26 6.37 9.32 -15.55
N ILE A 27 6.98 8.42 -14.78
CA ILE A 27 7.08 6.99 -15.07
C ILE A 27 5.70 6.36 -15.12
N TYR A 28 4.86 6.58 -14.12
CA TYR A 28 3.49 6.02 -14.09
C TYR A 28 2.63 6.49 -15.24
N ARG A 29 2.78 7.75 -15.69
CA ARG A 29 2.06 8.27 -16.86
C ARG A 29 2.46 7.51 -18.13
N ARG A 30 3.75 7.33 -18.36
CA ARG A 30 4.28 6.54 -19.48
C ARG A 30 3.77 5.10 -19.42
N LEU A 31 3.90 4.43 -18.28
CA LEU A 31 3.49 3.04 -18.13
C LEU A 31 1.99 2.84 -18.34
N ARG A 32 1.13 3.75 -17.87
CA ARG A 32 -0.31 3.67 -18.15
C ARG A 32 -0.65 3.69 -19.63
N ALA A 33 0.13 4.41 -20.42
CA ALA A 33 -0.09 4.53 -21.86
C ALA A 33 0.50 3.34 -22.65
N GLU A 34 1.68 2.88 -22.28
CA GLU A 34 2.49 1.99 -23.10
C GLU A 34 2.54 0.53 -22.61
N ALA A 35 2.62 0.36 -21.27
CA ALA A 35 2.79 -0.95 -20.63
C ALA A 35 2.18 -0.96 -19.24
N PRO A 36 0.83 -0.96 -19.10
CA PRO A 36 0.16 -0.81 -17.81
C PRO A 36 0.44 -1.95 -16.83
N VAL A 37 0.83 -3.11 -17.32
CA VAL A 37 1.31 -4.26 -16.53
C VAL A 37 2.76 -4.54 -16.94
N LEU A 38 3.71 -4.19 -16.08
CA LEU A 38 5.13 -4.27 -16.39
C LEU A 38 5.93 -4.88 -15.23
N ARG A 39 6.81 -5.82 -15.55
CA ARG A 39 7.80 -6.31 -14.60
C ARG A 39 8.98 -5.36 -14.52
N VAL A 40 9.14 -4.71 -13.36
CA VAL A 40 10.26 -3.81 -13.08
C VAL A 40 11.36 -4.60 -12.36
N LYS A 41 12.49 -4.86 -13.04
CA LYS A 41 13.54 -5.73 -12.52
C LYS A 41 14.23 -5.16 -11.28
N SER A 42 14.50 -3.86 -11.26
CA SER A 42 15.13 -3.20 -10.11
C SER A 42 14.32 -3.35 -8.80
N VAL A 43 12.99 -3.40 -8.91
CA VAL A 43 12.07 -3.63 -7.79
C VAL A 43 11.84 -5.13 -7.53
N GLY A 44 12.08 -5.98 -8.54
CA GLY A 44 11.78 -7.40 -8.49
C GLY A 44 10.29 -7.73 -8.47
N ARG A 45 9.42 -6.80 -8.91
CA ARG A 45 7.95 -6.91 -8.85
C ARG A 45 7.31 -6.53 -10.19
N THR A 46 6.08 -7.00 -10.39
CA THR A 46 5.22 -6.52 -11.47
C THR A 46 4.41 -5.34 -10.97
N MET A 47 4.50 -4.22 -11.69
CA MET A 47 3.74 -3.01 -11.40
C MET A 47 2.46 -2.99 -12.21
N LEU A 48 1.37 -2.58 -11.57
CA LEU A 48 0.08 -2.29 -12.18
C LEU A 48 -0.15 -0.80 -12.09
N THR A 49 -0.39 -0.14 -13.21
CA THR A 49 -0.52 1.33 -13.25
C THR A 49 -1.91 1.82 -13.61
N LYS A 50 -2.83 0.92 -13.99
CA LYS A 50 -4.25 1.23 -14.21
C LYS A 50 -5.10 0.80 -13.02
N ALA A 51 -6.14 1.59 -12.74
CA ALA A 51 -7.05 1.32 -11.63
C ALA A 51 -7.84 0.02 -11.82
N GLU A 52 -8.26 -0.26 -13.05
CA GLU A 52 -8.98 -1.47 -13.40
C GLU A 52 -8.17 -2.75 -13.12
N ASP A 53 -6.87 -2.76 -13.52
CA ASP A 53 -5.98 -3.89 -13.28
C ASP A 53 -5.75 -4.09 -11.79
N THR A 54 -5.52 -2.99 -11.05
CA THR A 54 -5.36 -3.01 -9.59
C THR A 54 -6.62 -3.52 -8.90
N LYS A 55 -7.80 -3.07 -9.36
CA LYS A 55 -9.08 -3.55 -8.84
C LYS A 55 -9.25 -5.04 -9.11
N TYR A 56 -8.98 -5.50 -10.34
CA TYR A 56 -9.07 -6.90 -10.70
C TYR A 56 -8.20 -7.79 -9.79
N VAL A 57 -6.95 -7.41 -9.58
CA VAL A 57 -6.04 -8.14 -8.68
C VAL A 57 -6.58 -8.21 -7.24
N LYS A 58 -7.09 -7.09 -6.74
CA LYS A 58 -7.65 -7.02 -5.37
C LYS A 58 -8.93 -7.82 -5.18
N ASP A 59 -9.75 -7.91 -6.22
CA ASP A 59 -11.04 -8.61 -6.17
C ASP A 59 -10.89 -10.14 -6.36
N ASN A 60 -9.71 -10.62 -6.76
CA ASN A 60 -9.45 -12.04 -7.03
C ASN A 60 -8.30 -12.59 -6.15
N PRO A 61 -8.47 -12.63 -4.81
CA PRO A 61 -7.42 -13.07 -3.89
C PRO A 61 -7.04 -14.55 -4.05
N GLU A 62 -7.88 -15.36 -4.65
CA GLU A 62 -7.59 -16.76 -4.98
C GLU A 62 -6.55 -16.91 -6.11
N LEU A 63 -6.44 -15.89 -6.99
CA LEU A 63 -5.42 -15.82 -8.03
C LEU A 63 -4.20 -15.01 -7.61
N PHE A 64 -4.41 -14.00 -6.78
CA PHE A 64 -3.40 -13.02 -6.36
C PHE A 64 -3.35 -12.91 -4.85
N SER A 65 -2.60 -13.80 -4.22
CA SER A 65 -2.48 -13.83 -2.76
C SER A 65 -1.70 -12.62 -2.22
N SER A 66 -2.15 -12.11 -1.09
CA SER A 66 -1.44 -11.10 -0.28
C SER A 66 -0.26 -11.69 0.51
N ASN A 67 -0.18 -13.02 0.59
CA ASN A 67 0.89 -13.74 1.29
C ASN A 67 2.19 -13.68 0.48
N ASP A 68 3.04 -12.70 0.76
CA ASP A 68 4.38 -12.57 0.17
C ASP A 68 5.44 -13.11 1.15
N PRO A 69 6.04 -14.28 0.88
CA PRO A 69 7.04 -14.88 1.76
C PRO A 69 8.37 -14.10 1.82
N GLN A 70 8.56 -13.14 0.92
CA GLN A 70 9.77 -12.31 0.87
C GLN A 70 9.61 -10.98 1.63
N THR A 71 8.47 -10.78 2.32
CA THR A 71 8.26 -9.54 3.06
C THR A 71 9.13 -9.51 4.33
N PRO A 72 9.83 -8.40 4.62
CA PRO A 72 10.55 -8.25 5.86
C PRO A 72 9.64 -8.16 7.09
N MET A 73 8.36 -7.89 6.91
CA MET A 73 7.39 -7.74 8.00
C MET A 73 7.19 -9.03 8.81
N GLU A 74 7.19 -10.20 8.18
CA GLU A 74 7.09 -11.46 8.90
C GLU A 74 8.29 -11.65 9.85
N ARG A 75 9.48 -11.27 9.41
CA ARG A 75 10.69 -11.32 10.23
C ARG A 75 10.67 -10.32 11.39
N ALA A 76 10.10 -9.14 11.17
CA ALA A 76 10.03 -8.09 12.18
C ALA A 76 8.97 -8.38 13.24
N PHE A 77 7.81 -8.91 12.84
CA PHE A 77 6.67 -9.15 13.74
C PHE A 77 6.49 -10.61 14.16
N LEU A 78 7.33 -11.52 13.65
CA LEU A 78 7.26 -12.98 13.88
C LEU A 78 5.90 -13.59 13.48
N ALA A 79 5.13 -12.87 12.69
CA ALA A 79 3.82 -13.29 12.19
C ALA A 79 3.42 -12.47 10.96
N HIS A 80 2.56 -13.04 10.14
CA HIS A 80 1.89 -12.29 9.09
C HIS A 80 0.87 -11.31 9.70
N THR A 81 0.99 -10.04 9.35
CA THR A 81 -0.02 -9.03 9.70
C THR A 81 -1.29 -9.22 8.86
N LEU A 82 -2.39 -8.59 9.28
CA LEU A 82 -3.68 -8.61 8.58
C LEU A 82 -3.56 -8.35 7.06
N MET A 83 -2.66 -7.44 6.66
CA MET A 83 -2.44 -7.08 5.25
C MET A 83 -1.82 -8.20 4.40
N ARG A 84 -1.32 -9.27 5.04
CA ARG A 84 -0.68 -10.41 4.39
C ARG A 84 -1.47 -11.70 4.51
N LYS A 85 -2.72 -11.60 4.93
CA LYS A 85 -3.65 -12.71 5.07
C LYS A 85 -4.77 -12.61 4.05
N ASP A 86 -5.21 -13.73 3.56
CA ASP A 86 -6.34 -13.86 2.64
C ASP A 86 -7.43 -14.75 3.24
N GLY A 87 -8.60 -14.79 2.60
CA GLY A 87 -9.67 -15.73 2.88
C GLY A 87 -10.18 -15.70 4.33
N ALA A 88 -10.32 -16.87 4.93
CA ALA A 88 -10.90 -17.05 6.28
C ALA A 88 -10.03 -16.42 7.38
N ALA A 89 -8.71 -16.53 7.28
CA ALA A 89 -7.79 -15.95 8.27
C ALA A 89 -7.87 -14.41 8.28
N HIS A 90 -7.91 -13.79 7.11
CA HIS A 90 -8.13 -12.35 6.99
C HIS A 90 -9.48 -11.93 7.58
N LYS A 91 -10.57 -12.64 7.23
CA LYS A 91 -11.93 -12.34 7.72
C LYS A 91 -12.02 -12.44 9.24
N ALA A 92 -11.40 -13.45 9.84
CA ALA A 92 -11.42 -13.65 11.29
C ALA A 92 -10.73 -12.50 12.03
N GLU A 93 -9.50 -12.14 11.63
CA GLU A 93 -8.77 -11.04 12.28
C GLU A 93 -9.43 -9.68 12.04
N ARG A 94 -9.81 -9.39 10.80
CA ARG A 94 -10.51 -8.15 10.49
C ARG A 94 -11.82 -8.03 11.25
N GLY A 95 -12.57 -9.13 11.38
CA GLY A 95 -13.80 -9.18 12.16
C GLY A 95 -13.58 -8.90 13.65
N ALA A 96 -12.50 -9.43 14.22
CA ALA A 96 -12.12 -9.17 15.61
C ALA A 96 -11.75 -7.69 15.85
N MET A 97 -11.13 -7.03 14.88
CA MET A 97 -10.72 -5.63 14.98
C MET A 97 -11.85 -4.63 14.61
N ALA A 98 -12.79 -5.03 13.76
CA ALA A 98 -13.80 -4.14 13.19
C ALA A 98 -14.63 -3.36 14.24
N PRO A 99 -15.02 -3.91 15.41
CA PRO A 99 -15.75 -3.16 16.42
C PRO A 99 -14.99 -1.92 16.92
N ALA A 100 -13.66 -2.01 17.06
CA ALA A 100 -12.84 -0.87 17.49
C ALA A 100 -12.87 0.30 16.49
N PHE A 101 -13.08 0.01 15.22
CA PHE A 101 -13.14 0.99 14.12
C PHE A 101 -14.56 1.26 13.63
N SER A 102 -15.58 0.84 14.39
CA SER A 102 -16.97 1.18 14.07
C SER A 102 -17.18 2.71 14.12
N GLY A 103 -18.11 3.23 13.30
CA GLY A 103 -18.42 4.66 13.29
C GLY A 103 -18.77 5.22 14.69
N LYS A 104 -19.44 4.42 15.53
CA LYS A 104 -19.73 4.77 16.92
C LYS A 104 -18.45 4.94 17.74
N ASN A 105 -17.52 3.98 17.66
CA ASN A 105 -16.26 4.07 18.41
C ASN A 105 -15.35 5.17 17.88
N ILE A 106 -15.30 5.36 16.56
CA ILE A 106 -14.56 6.49 15.95
C ILE A 106 -15.07 7.80 16.56
N LYS A 107 -16.39 8.05 16.54
CA LYS A 107 -16.97 9.29 17.02
C LYS A 107 -16.80 9.47 18.54
N ASN A 108 -17.03 8.42 19.32
CA ASN A 108 -17.13 8.54 20.78
C ASN A 108 -15.79 8.35 21.51
N CYS A 109 -14.86 7.60 20.93
CA CYS A 109 -13.60 7.27 21.57
C CYS A 109 -12.39 7.89 20.85
N TRP A 110 -12.25 7.63 19.55
CA TRP A 110 -11.06 8.07 18.82
C TRP A 110 -11.05 9.56 18.49
N GLN A 111 -12.17 10.10 18.01
CA GLN A 111 -12.25 11.51 17.62
C GLN A 111 -11.90 12.47 18.77
N PRO A 112 -12.39 12.32 20.01
CA PRO A 112 -11.97 13.19 21.11
C PRO A 112 -10.47 13.13 21.39
N ILE A 113 -9.87 11.93 21.33
CA ILE A 113 -8.42 11.73 21.54
C ILE A 113 -7.63 12.46 20.45
N TYR A 114 -7.96 12.23 19.17
CA TYR A 114 -7.27 12.87 18.07
C TYR A 114 -7.44 14.39 18.07
N THR A 115 -8.63 14.88 18.38
CA THR A 115 -8.88 16.33 18.46
C THR A 115 -8.03 16.98 19.56
N ARG A 116 -7.92 16.34 20.73
CA ARG A 116 -7.07 16.83 21.81
C ARG A 116 -5.59 16.85 21.41
N ILE A 117 -5.08 15.71 20.94
CA ILE A 117 -3.68 15.58 20.53
C ILE A 117 -3.34 16.58 19.40
N ALA A 118 -4.18 16.67 18.37
CA ALA A 118 -3.98 17.63 17.28
C ALA A 118 -3.99 19.07 17.79
N GLY A 119 -4.86 19.40 18.74
CA GLY A 119 -4.90 20.70 19.38
C GLY A 119 -3.61 21.03 20.15
N GLU A 120 -3.09 20.06 20.89
CA GLU A 120 -1.80 20.19 21.61
C GLU A 120 -0.64 20.47 20.64
N PHE A 121 -0.51 19.67 19.56
CA PHE A 121 0.52 19.87 18.56
C PHE A 121 0.40 21.22 17.84
N VAL A 122 -0.78 21.56 17.34
CA VAL A 122 -0.99 22.84 16.65
C VAL A 122 -0.71 24.04 17.57
N SER A 123 -1.06 23.92 18.87
CA SER A 123 -0.80 24.99 19.84
C SER A 123 0.70 25.16 20.16
N ALA A 124 1.48 24.09 20.02
CA ALA A 124 2.91 24.10 20.24
C ALA A 124 3.73 24.63 19.05
N LEU A 125 3.10 24.74 17.86
CA LEU A 125 3.81 25.25 16.67
C LEU A 125 4.18 26.73 16.85
N PRO A 126 5.40 27.14 16.48
CA PRO A 126 5.80 28.53 16.46
C PRO A 126 4.89 29.37 15.56
N ARG A 127 4.62 30.61 15.98
CA ARG A 127 3.74 31.54 15.24
C ARG A 127 4.57 32.65 14.60
N GLY A 128 4.22 33.01 13.37
CA GLY A 128 4.87 34.13 12.68
C GLY A 128 6.18 33.78 12.00
N GLU A 129 6.55 32.52 11.94
CA GLU A 129 7.74 32.03 11.25
C GLU A 129 7.43 30.81 10.37
N ILE A 130 8.32 30.50 9.44
CA ILE A 130 8.21 29.32 8.57
C ILE A 130 8.67 28.10 9.37
N VAL A 131 7.83 27.09 9.46
CA VAL A 131 8.09 25.84 10.19
C VAL A 131 8.04 24.66 9.24
N ASP A 132 9.03 23.75 9.35
CA ASP A 132 8.94 22.44 8.73
C ASP A 132 8.04 21.56 9.60
N LEU A 133 6.86 21.23 9.07
CA LEU A 133 5.85 20.47 9.81
C LEU A 133 6.26 19.00 10.05
N TYR A 134 7.03 18.41 9.15
CA TYR A 134 7.36 16.98 9.25
C TYR A 134 8.15 16.62 10.52
N PRO A 135 9.25 17.33 10.87
CA PRO A 135 9.94 17.08 12.13
C PRO A 135 9.25 17.70 13.36
N ALA A 136 8.28 18.62 13.16
CA ALA A 136 7.56 19.27 14.26
C ALA A 136 6.35 18.46 14.76
N LEU A 137 5.92 17.43 14.02
CA LEU A 137 4.81 16.51 14.36
C LEU A 137 5.33 15.17 14.85
#